data_0bfefe9cc890192a5892d202d9b82424
#
_entry.id   0bfefe9cc890192a5892d202d9b82424
#
_cell.length_a   1.000
_cell.length_b   1.000
_cell.length_c   1.000
_cell.angle_alpha   90.00
_cell.angle_beta   90.00
_cell.angle_gamma   90.00
#
_symmetry.space_group_name_H-M   'P 1'
#
loop_
_entity.id
_entity.type
_entity.pdbx_description
1 polymer ?
#
loop_
_entity_poly.entity_id
_entity_poly.type
_entity_poly.pdbx_seq_one_letter_code
_entity_poly.pdbx_strand_id
1 'polypeptide(L)'
;MEELINGFTGFARKAQQQQQQSARRSGPKGPDEANAARAQDEQAEKPVFDPDQLALIPEIDRRWSWVEIDLSAIRHNVGVARSLIKPSTRLLAVVKSDAYGHGAVRVAKTALQSGANYLAVATVDEGIKLREGMVGAPIVLLSEPPATAAP
;
A
#
# COMPACT_ATOMS: atom_id res chain seq x y z
N MET A 1 2.49 6.99 -33.45
CA MET A 1 2.16 7.36 -32.07
C MET A 1 0.67 7.21 -31.72
N GLU A 2 -0.26 7.52 -32.64
CA GLU A 2 -1.70 7.35 -32.42
C GLU A 2 -2.17 5.88 -32.27
N GLU A 3 -1.56 4.93 -32.97
CA GLU A 3 -1.92 3.51 -32.86
C GLU A 3 -1.58 2.90 -31.49
N LEU A 4 -0.52 3.37 -30.82
CA LEU A 4 -0.15 2.94 -29.45
C LEU A 4 -1.14 3.44 -28.39
N ILE A 5 -1.69 4.65 -28.57
CA ILE A 5 -2.66 5.24 -27.66
C ILE A 5 -4.02 4.53 -27.80
N ASN A 6 -4.41 4.17 -29.01
CA ASN A 6 -5.67 3.44 -29.28
C ASN A 6 -5.62 2.00 -28.76
N GLY A 7 -4.45 1.34 -28.78
CA GLY A 7 -4.26 0.01 -28.20
C GLY A 7 -4.41 0.00 -26.69
N PHE A 8 -3.90 1.04 -26.00
CA PHE A 8 -3.96 1.15 -24.54
C PHE A 8 -5.37 1.44 -24.01
N THR A 9 -6.12 2.29 -24.71
CA THR A 9 -7.52 2.60 -24.37
C THR A 9 -8.46 1.41 -24.62
N GLY A 10 -8.19 0.59 -25.63
CA GLY A 10 -8.94 -0.63 -25.91
C GLY A 10 -8.74 -1.71 -24.86
N PHE A 11 -7.50 -1.86 -24.36
CA PHE A 11 -7.17 -2.81 -23.31
C PHE A 11 -7.80 -2.42 -21.96
N ALA A 12 -7.73 -1.15 -21.59
CA ALA A 12 -8.34 -0.63 -20.37
C ALA A 12 -9.87 -0.81 -20.37
N ARG A 13 -10.55 -0.55 -21.50
CA ARG A 13 -11.99 -0.79 -21.64
C ARG A 13 -12.37 -2.27 -21.51
N LYS A 14 -11.60 -3.18 -22.12
CA LYS A 14 -11.85 -4.63 -21.97
C LYS A 14 -11.64 -5.12 -20.55
N ALA A 15 -10.60 -4.65 -19.86
CA ALA A 15 -10.36 -4.99 -18.46
C ALA A 15 -11.51 -4.48 -17.56
N GLN A 16 -11.97 -3.26 -17.78
CA GLN A 16 -13.10 -2.69 -17.05
C GLN A 16 -14.43 -3.41 -17.31
N GLN A 17 -14.68 -3.85 -18.55
CA GLN A 17 -15.85 -4.66 -18.88
C GLN A 17 -15.80 -6.07 -18.27
N GLN A 18 -14.63 -6.71 -18.23
CA GLN A 18 -14.47 -7.99 -17.56
C GLN A 18 -14.64 -7.89 -16.04
N GLN A 19 -14.14 -6.83 -15.41
CA GLN A 19 -14.39 -6.56 -13.98
C GLN A 19 -15.86 -6.31 -13.68
N GLN A 20 -16.56 -5.55 -14.52
CA GLN A 20 -18.00 -5.33 -14.35
C GLN A 20 -18.84 -6.60 -14.57
N GLN A 21 -18.42 -7.48 -15.48
CA GLN A 21 -19.08 -8.78 -15.68
C GLN A 21 -18.78 -9.78 -14.56
N SER A 22 -17.59 -9.79 -14.01
CA SER A 22 -17.26 -10.63 -12.85
C SER A 22 -17.95 -10.13 -11.57
N ALA A 23 -18.01 -8.82 -11.35
CA ALA A 23 -18.74 -8.20 -10.25
C ALA A 23 -20.26 -8.46 -10.33
N ARG A 24 -20.84 -8.52 -11.54
CA ARG A 24 -22.26 -8.88 -11.73
C ARG A 24 -22.53 -10.38 -11.48
N ARG A 25 -21.52 -11.25 -11.60
CA ARG A 25 -21.66 -12.69 -11.33
C ARG A 25 -21.43 -13.07 -9.88
N SER A 26 -20.71 -12.24 -9.12
CA SER A 26 -20.37 -12.46 -7.70
C SER A 26 -21.10 -11.52 -6.72
N GLY A 27 -21.97 -10.66 -7.21
CA GLY A 27 -22.82 -9.82 -6.36
C GLY A 27 -23.90 -10.64 -5.64
N PRO A 28 -24.35 -10.17 -4.46
CA PRO A 28 -25.39 -10.85 -3.70
C PRO A 28 -26.65 -11.03 -4.54
N LYS A 29 -27.17 -12.26 -4.55
CA LYS A 29 -28.29 -12.67 -5.42
C LYS A 29 -29.68 -12.21 -4.93
N GLY A 30 -29.73 -11.48 -3.82
CA GLY A 30 -30.98 -10.98 -3.23
C GLY A 30 -30.77 -9.93 -2.15
N PRO A 31 -31.83 -9.22 -1.74
CA PRO A 31 -31.77 -8.20 -0.70
C PRO A 31 -31.30 -8.74 0.65
N ASP A 32 -31.54 -10.01 0.93
CA ASP A 32 -31.16 -10.65 2.18
C ASP A 32 -29.65 -10.91 2.24
N GLU A 33 -29.03 -11.31 1.12
CA GLU A 33 -27.56 -11.48 1.03
C GLU A 33 -26.80 -10.14 1.07
N ALA A 34 -27.39 -9.09 0.47
CA ALA A 34 -26.83 -7.74 0.53
C ALA A 34 -26.89 -7.16 1.94
N ASN A 35 -27.96 -7.44 2.68
CA ASN A 35 -28.09 -7.05 4.08
C ASN A 35 -27.16 -7.88 5.01
N ALA A 36 -26.98 -9.16 4.74
CA ALA A 36 -26.02 -9.99 5.47
C ALA A 36 -24.56 -9.54 5.27
N ALA A 37 -24.19 -9.19 4.04
CA ALA A 37 -22.87 -8.64 3.73
C ALA A 37 -22.63 -7.27 4.41
N ARG A 38 -23.62 -6.39 4.44
CA ARG A 38 -23.58 -5.12 5.17
C ARG A 38 -23.49 -5.30 6.68
N ALA A 39 -24.21 -6.29 7.24
CA ALA A 39 -24.16 -6.60 8.66
C ALA A 39 -22.79 -7.19 9.08
N GLN A 40 -22.08 -7.88 8.16
CA GLN A 40 -20.71 -8.35 8.39
C GLN A 40 -19.69 -7.22 8.33
N ASP A 41 -19.88 -6.22 7.46
CA ASP A 41 -19.03 -5.01 7.41
C ASP A 41 -19.29 -4.10 8.63
N GLU A 42 -20.51 -4.05 9.16
CA GLU A 42 -20.81 -3.31 10.40
C GLU A 42 -20.24 -3.99 11.67
N GLN A 43 -19.99 -5.29 11.60
CA GLN A 43 -19.32 -6.06 12.67
C GLN A 43 -17.80 -6.12 12.52
N ALA A 44 -17.22 -5.57 11.46
CA ALA A 44 -15.80 -5.25 11.42
C ALA A 44 -15.53 -4.30 12.58
N GLU A 45 -14.96 -4.84 13.67
CA GLU A 45 -14.63 -4.09 14.88
C GLU A 45 -13.90 -2.81 14.47
N LYS A 46 -14.58 -1.68 14.65
CA LYS A 46 -13.91 -0.38 14.64
C LYS A 46 -12.74 -0.52 15.60
N PRO A 47 -11.52 -0.13 15.21
CA PRO A 47 -10.40 -0.18 16.13
C PRO A 47 -10.84 0.57 17.39
N VAL A 48 -11.06 -0.19 18.45
CA VAL A 48 -11.44 0.37 19.75
C VAL A 48 -10.19 1.09 20.20
N PHE A 49 -10.25 2.42 20.20
CA PHE A 49 -9.23 3.22 20.86
C PHE A 49 -9.23 2.80 22.32
N ASP A 50 -8.18 2.09 22.72
CA ASP A 50 -7.97 1.67 24.10
C ASP A 50 -7.33 2.84 24.87
N PRO A 51 -8.08 3.53 25.75
CA PRO A 51 -7.55 4.64 26.53
C PRO A 51 -6.40 4.20 27.45
N ASP A 52 -6.31 2.91 27.82
CA ASP A 52 -5.23 2.39 28.66
C ASP A 52 -3.90 2.33 27.90
N GLN A 53 -3.92 2.16 26.58
CA GLN A 53 -2.71 2.29 25.77
C GLN A 53 -2.14 3.71 25.75
N LEU A 54 -2.99 4.74 25.90
CA LEU A 54 -2.56 6.13 26.01
C LEU A 54 -1.77 6.38 27.32
N ALA A 55 -2.09 5.63 28.37
CA ALA A 55 -1.41 5.74 29.66
C ALA A 55 0.05 5.23 29.61
N LEU A 56 0.38 4.40 28.63
CA LEU A 56 1.74 3.87 28.42
C LEU A 56 2.66 4.87 27.69
N ILE A 57 2.11 5.94 27.12
CA ILE A 57 2.90 6.99 26.43
C ILE A 57 3.38 7.98 27.49
N PRO A 58 4.71 8.23 27.60
CA PRO A 58 5.23 9.26 28.51
C PRO A 58 4.50 10.58 28.32
N GLU A 59 4.19 11.27 29.41
CA GLU A 59 3.37 12.49 29.39
C GLU A 59 3.97 13.60 28.51
N ILE A 60 5.30 13.63 28.37
CA ILE A 60 6.03 14.55 27.51
C ILE A 60 5.75 14.34 26.01
N ASP A 61 5.35 13.14 25.62
CA ASP A 61 5.04 12.79 24.22
C ASP A 61 3.53 12.87 23.90
N ARG A 62 2.70 13.20 24.89
CA ARG A 62 1.26 13.41 24.69
C ARG A 62 1.01 14.74 24.00
N ARG A 63 1.10 14.74 22.68
CA ARG A 63 0.72 15.91 21.87
C ARG A 63 -0.79 15.95 21.75
N TRP A 64 -1.34 17.17 21.54
CA TRP A 64 -2.77 17.39 21.33
C TRP A 64 -3.30 16.76 20.04
N SER A 65 -2.40 16.33 19.14
CA SER A 65 -2.73 15.62 17.90
C SER A 65 -1.64 14.60 17.58
N TRP A 66 -2.04 13.46 17.06
CA TRP A 66 -1.15 12.42 16.59
C TRP A 66 -1.69 11.79 15.30
N VAL A 67 -0.84 11.10 14.57
CA VAL A 67 -1.21 10.31 13.40
C VAL A 67 -1.03 8.84 13.76
N GLU A 68 -2.08 8.06 13.57
CA GLU A 68 -2.05 6.62 13.73
C GLU A 68 -1.84 5.94 12.37
N ILE A 69 -0.85 5.05 12.30
CA ILE A 69 -0.52 4.31 11.08
C ILE A 69 -0.86 2.85 11.27
N ASP A 70 -1.90 2.40 10.61
CA ASP A 70 -2.32 1.00 10.59
C ASP A 70 -1.50 0.19 9.57
N LEU A 71 -0.53 -0.57 10.06
CA LEU A 71 0.28 -1.46 9.24
C LEU A 71 -0.51 -2.67 8.73
N SER A 72 -1.62 -3.03 9.36
CA SER A 72 -2.48 -4.13 8.90
C SER A 72 -3.24 -3.73 7.63
N ALA A 73 -3.70 -2.48 7.56
CA ALA A 73 -4.30 -1.92 6.36
C ALA A 73 -3.28 -1.86 5.19
N ILE A 74 -2.03 -1.47 5.48
CA ILE A 74 -0.96 -1.50 4.47
C ILE A 74 -0.72 -2.93 3.97
N ARG A 75 -0.64 -3.91 4.87
CA ARG A 75 -0.50 -5.33 4.53
C ARG A 75 -1.63 -5.80 3.62
N HIS A 76 -2.87 -5.48 3.99
CA HIS A 76 -4.05 -5.82 3.21
C HIS A 76 -3.97 -5.22 1.80
N ASN A 77 -3.70 -3.93 1.69
CA ASN A 77 -3.64 -3.22 0.40
C ASN A 77 -2.55 -3.78 -0.52
N VAL A 78 -1.37 -4.11 0.01
CA VAL A 78 -0.30 -4.75 -0.77
C VAL A 78 -0.73 -6.14 -1.22
N GLY A 79 -1.41 -6.92 -0.37
CA GLY A 79 -1.98 -8.21 -0.70
C GLY A 79 -3.00 -8.13 -1.83
N VAL A 80 -3.90 -7.14 -1.78
CA VAL A 80 -4.86 -6.87 -2.87
C VAL A 80 -4.15 -6.51 -4.17
N ALA A 81 -3.18 -5.58 -4.13
CA ALA A 81 -2.39 -5.24 -5.31
C ALA A 81 -1.68 -6.47 -5.90
N ARG A 82 -1.12 -7.33 -5.04
CA ARG A 82 -0.46 -8.57 -5.45
C ARG A 82 -1.41 -9.57 -6.12
N SER A 83 -2.66 -9.67 -5.66
CA SER A 83 -3.67 -10.55 -6.22
C SER A 83 -4.17 -10.13 -7.61
N LEU A 84 -4.03 -8.85 -7.95
CA LEU A 84 -4.48 -8.29 -9.23
C LEU A 84 -3.45 -8.43 -10.36
N ILE A 85 -2.21 -8.81 -10.05
CA ILE A 85 -1.11 -8.95 -11.01
C ILE A 85 -0.71 -10.41 -11.20
N LYS A 86 -0.10 -10.72 -12.34
CA LYS A 86 0.40 -12.08 -12.62
C LYS A 86 1.49 -12.47 -11.61
N PRO A 87 1.64 -13.76 -11.27
CA PRO A 87 2.70 -14.24 -10.37
C PRO A 87 4.11 -13.84 -10.80
N SER A 88 4.37 -13.77 -12.12
CA SER A 88 5.65 -13.35 -12.68
C SER A 88 5.91 -11.86 -12.65
N THR A 89 4.89 -11.02 -12.40
CA THR A 89 5.04 -9.55 -12.31
C THR A 89 5.65 -9.16 -10.98
N ARG A 90 6.65 -8.29 -11.03
CA ARG A 90 7.30 -7.72 -9.83
C ARG A 90 6.48 -6.54 -9.33
N LEU A 91 6.25 -6.49 -8.01
CA LEU A 91 5.57 -5.39 -7.34
C LEU A 91 6.62 -4.48 -6.69
N LEU A 92 6.58 -3.19 -7.04
CA LEU A 92 7.44 -2.15 -6.48
C LEU A 92 6.60 -1.24 -5.59
N ALA A 93 6.99 -1.13 -4.31
CA ALA A 93 6.33 -0.23 -3.36
C ALA A 93 7.09 1.10 -3.27
N VAL A 94 6.40 2.21 -3.51
CA VAL A 94 6.96 3.56 -3.42
C VAL A 94 6.86 4.06 -1.99
N VAL A 95 8.02 4.31 -1.36
CA VAL A 95 8.12 4.72 0.05
C VAL A 95 8.91 6.03 0.24
N LYS A 96 8.98 6.85 -0.82
CA LYS A 96 9.59 8.18 -0.77
C LYS A 96 8.88 9.10 0.23
N SER A 97 9.53 10.20 0.62
CA SER A 97 8.99 11.21 1.55
C SER A 97 8.51 10.57 2.86
N ASP A 98 9.36 9.69 3.42
CA ASP A 98 9.06 8.90 4.61
C ASP A 98 7.78 8.07 4.49
N ALA A 99 7.58 7.41 3.32
CA ALA A 99 6.34 6.75 2.95
C ALA A 99 5.13 7.69 3.04
N TYR A 100 5.28 8.91 2.53
CA TYR A 100 4.27 9.97 2.60
C TYR A 100 3.87 10.31 4.04
N GLY A 101 4.82 10.28 4.96
CA GLY A 101 4.62 10.54 6.38
C GLY A 101 4.17 9.34 7.22
N HIS A 102 4.14 8.14 6.62
CA HIS A 102 3.71 6.93 7.33
C HIS A 102 4.89 6.16 8.00
N GLY A 103 6.12 6.65 7.85
CA GLY A 103 7.32 5.99 8.38
C GLY A 103 7.89 4.95 7.41
N ALA A 104 8.84 5.37 6.57
CA ALA A 104 9.36 4.58 5.44
C ALA A 104 9.85 3.19 5.83
N VAL A 105 10.61 3.05 6.90
CA VAL A 105 11.19 1.77 7.32
C VAL A 105 10.11 0.75 7.69
N ARG A 106 9.09 1.17 8.46
CA ARG A 106 8.01 0.28 8.90
C ARG A 106 7.12 -0.13 7.73
N VAL A 107 6.75 0.84 6.89
CA VAL A 107 5.95 0.60 5.68
C VAL A 107 6.70 -0.29 4.70
N ALA A 108 7.99 -0.04 4.45
CA ALA A 108 8.83 -0.85 3.57
C ALA A 108 8.89 -2.31 4.02
N LYS A 109 9.17 -2.56 5.31
CA LYS A 109 9.19 -3.92 5.87
C LYS A 109 7.84 -4.61 5.72
N THR A 110 6.75 -3.91 6.02
CA THR A 110 5.39 -4.45 5.87
C THR A 110 5.06 -4.77 4.42
N ALA A 111 5.40 -3.88 3.48
CA ALA A 111 5.15 -4.10 2.06
C ALA A 111 5.93 -5.32 1.52
N LEU A 112 7.21 -5.44 1.88
CA LEU A 112 8.05 -6.59 1.49
C LEU A 112 7.50 -7.91 2.04
N GLN A 113 7.11 -7.95 3.31
CA GLN A 113 6.49 -9.12 3.94
C GLN A 113 5.15 -9.49 3.30
N SER A 114 4.49 -8.54 2.65
CA SER A 114 3.19 -8.72 2.01
C SER A 114 3.27 -8.99 0.49
N GLY A 115 4.49 -9.13 -0.05
CA GLY A 115 4.69 -9.56 -1.43
C GLY A 115 5.22 -8.49 -2.39
N ALA A 116 5.64 -7.31 -1.91
CA ALA A 116 6.44 -6.39 -2.69
C ALA A 116 7.85 -6.98 -2.92
N ASN A 117 8.41 -6.76 -4.11
CA ASN A 117 9.72 -7.27 -4.50
C ASN A 117 10.80 -6.18 -4.46
N TYR A 118 10.38 -4.94 -4.71
CA TYR A 118 11.24 -3.76 -4.82
C TYR A 118 10.65 -2.62 -4.01
N LEU A 119 11.51 -1.69 -3.66
CA LEU A 119 11.14 -0.40 -3.09
C LEU A 119 11.55 0.71 -4.01
N ALA A 120 10.89 1.88 -3.93
CA ALA A 120 11.30 3.07 -4.62
C ALA A 120 11.31 4.28 -3.69
N VAL A 121 12.35 5.08 -3.81
CA VAL A 121 12.56 6.33 -3.07
C VAL A 121 12.90 7.46 -4.05
N ALA A 122 12.80 8.70 -3.61
CA ALA A 122 13.13 9.84 -4.44
C ALA A 122 14.64 10.14 -4.42
N THR A 123 15.30 10.02 -3.26
CA THR A 123 16.68 10.46 -3.05
C THR A 123 17.57 9.34 -2.51
N VAL A 124 18.88 9.52 -2.64
CA VAL A 124 19.90 8.62 -2.08
C VAL A 124 19.77 8.56 -0.54
N ASP A 125 19.56 9.71 0.11
CA ASP A 125 19.43 9.79 1.56
C ASP A 125 18.24 8.97 2.09
N GLU A 126 17.14 8.97 1.38
CA GLU A 126 15.99 8.11 1.72
C GLU A 126 16.35 6.62 1.60
N GLY A 127 17.13 6.27 0.57
CA GLY A 127 17.65 4.91 0.40
C GLY A 127 18.59 4.51 1.53
N ILE A 128 19.49 5.40 1.97
CA ILE A 128 20.40 5.19 3.11
C ILE A 128 19.59 4.93 4.38
N LYS A 129 18.58 5.74 4.68
CA LYS A 129 17.70 5.54 5.85
C LYS A 129 17.03 4.17 5.85
N LEU A 130 16.62 3.67 4.69
CA LEU A 130 16.08 2.31 4.60
C LEU A 130 17.14 1.25 4.92
N ARG A 131 18.40 1.42 4.46
CA ARG A 131 19.49 0.50 4.78
C ARG A 131 19.85 0.53 6.27
N GLU A 132 19.92 1.70 6.89
CA GLU A 132 20.09 1.86 8.34
C GLU A 132 18.95 1.17 9.10
N GLY A 133 17.72 1.22 8.55
CA GLY A 133 16.57 0.47 9.06
C GLY A 133 16.60 -1.03 8.78
N MET A 134 17.73 -1.61 8.33
CA MET A 134 17.89 -3.04 8.03
C MET A 134 16.96 -3.56 6.93
N VAL A 135 16.69 -2.74 5.91
CA VAL A 135 15.92 -3.13 4.73
C VAL A 135 16.88 -3.60 3.64
N GLY A 136 16.88 -4.90 3.33
CA GLY A 136 17.80 -5.52 2.37
C GLY A 136 17.32 -5.60 0.93
N ALA A 137 16.04 -5.29 0.65
CA ALA A 137 15.47 -5.39 -0.70
C ALA A 137 16.11 -4.40 -1.69
N PRO A 138 16.05 -4.67 -3.01
CA PRO A 138 16.48 -3.70 -4.02
C PRO A 138 15.67 -2.40 -3.92
N ILE A 139 16.36 -1.27 -4.06
CA ILE A 139 15.78 0.07 -4.01
C ILE A 139 16.03 0.77 -5.34
N VAL A 140 14.97 1.34 -5.92
CA VAL A 140 15.01 2.14 -7.13
C VAL A 140 14.98 3.62 -6.76
N LEU A 141 15.89 4.40 -7.31
CA LEU A 141 15.83 5.87 -7.25
C LEU A 141 14.91 6.38 -8.35
N LEU A 142 13.94 7.21 -7.99
CA LEU A 142 12.97 7.79 -8.93
C LEU A 142 13.46 9.10 -9.56
N SER A 143 14.47 9.73 -8.97
CA SER A 143 15.15 10.90 -9.53
C SER A 143 16.60 10.58 -9.81
N GLU A 144 17.19 11.30 -10.75
CA GLU A 144 18.62 11.23 -11.05
C GLU A 144 19.42 11.73 -9.84
N PRO A 145 20.33 10.91 -9.28
CA PRO A 145 21.18 11.38 -8.20
C PRO A 145 22.24 12.33 -8.73
N PRO A 146 22.73 13.28 -7.90
CA PRO A 146 23.87 14.12 -8.30
C PRO A 146 25.09 13.24 -8.57
N ALA A 147 25.92 13.62 -9.53
CA ALA A 147 27.12 12.86 -9.93
C ALA A 147 28.06 12.54 -8.76
N THR A 148 28.05 13.37 -7.71
CA THR A 148 28.81 13.18 -6.47
C THR A 148 28.26 12.08 -5.55
N ALA A 149 27.05 11.58 -5.80
CA ALA A 149 26.44 10.49 -5.03
C ALA A 149 26.70 9.10 -5.64
N ALA A 150 27.36 9.05 -6.81
CA ALA A 150 27.84 7.78 -7.37
C ALA A 150 29.13 7.35 -6.63
N PRO A 151 29.27 6.03 -6.29
CA PRO A 151 30.50 5.50 -5.68
C PRO A 151 31.68 5.58 -6.64
#